data_b059b32681b1f415275d21f5f0f7d016
#
_entry.id   b059b32681b1f415275d21f5f0f7d016
#
_cell.length_a   1.000
_cell.length_b   1.000
_cell.length_c   1.000
_cell.angle_alpha   90.00
_cell.angle_beta   90.00
_cell.angle_gamma   90.00
#
_symmetry.space_group_name_H-M   'P 1'
#
loop_
_entity.id
_entity.type
_entity.pdbx_description
1 polymer ?
#
loop_
_entity_poly.entity_id
_entity_poly.type
_entity_poly.pdbx_seq_one_letter_code
_entity_poly.pdbx_strand_id
1 'polypeptide(L)'
;MSRWPLPEPMQSALDAARRGESAGEVPIGAVVVKDGVVIAAAHNAPRALHDPTAHAEMLVIRQAAAALGNERLDGCELWVTLEPCAMCAGAIAHARISRLYYAAPDPKGGAVEHGARVFDHDQCLHRPEVYSGMGEAAASALLRDFFRSRR
;
A
#
# COMPACT_ATOMS: atom_id res chain seq x y z
N MET A 1 -0.21 -22.82 3.84
CA MET A 1 1.21 -22.43 3.62
C MET A 1 1.47 -22.25 2.14
N SER A 2 2.10 -21.13 1.79
CA SER A 2 2.50 -20.90 0.41
C SER A 2 3.68 -21.80 0.04
N ARG A 3 3.63 -22.42 -1.14
CA ARG A 3 4.74 -23.24 -1.65
C ARG A 3 5.93 -22.38 -2.08
N TRP A 4 5.70 -21.11 -2.27
CA TRP A 4 6.70 -20.18 -2.83
C TRP A 4 7.03 -19.12 -1.79
N PRO A 5 8.30 -18.70 -1.71
CA PRO A 5 8.65 -17.59 -0.84
C PRO A 5 7.93 -16.33 -1.29
N LEU A 6 7.60 -15.47 -0.32
CA LEU A 6 6.96 -14.19 -0.60
C LEU A 6 7.92 -13.32 -1.42
N PRO A 7 7.43 -12.61 -2.45
CA PRO A 7 8.28 -11.66 -3.16
C PRO A 7 8.90 -10.64 -2.21
N GLU A 8 10.16 -10.30 -2.44
CA GLU A 8 10.91 -9.38 -1.58
C GLU A 8 10.19 -8.04 -1.34
N PRO A 9 9.58 -7.41 -2.36
CA PRO A 9 8.85 -6.16 -2.11
C PRO A 9 7.71 -6.32 -1.11
N MET A 10 6.97 -7.43 -1.14
CA MET A 10 5.89 -7.65 -0.17
C MET A 10 6.45 -7.95 1.22
N GLN A 11 7.58 -8.65 1.32
CA GLN A 11 8.26 -8.83 2.60
C GLN A 11 8.65 -7.48 3.20
N SER A 12 9.19 -6.58 2.37
CA SER A 12 9.55 -5.23 2.79
C SER A 12 8.35 -4.43 3.24
N ALA A 13 7.22 -4.56 2.53
CA ALA A 13 5.97 -3.88 2.92
C ALA A 13 5.46 -4.41 4.26
N LEU A 14 5.51 -5.72 4.49
CA LEU A 14 5.12 -6.33 5.76
C LEU A 14 6.05 -5.88 6.89
N ASP A 15 7.36 -5.77 6.64
CA ASP A 15 8.31 -5.26 7.62
C ASP A 15 8.00 -3.81 7.98
N ALA A 16 7.65 -2.98 7.00
CA ALA A 16 7.22 -1.61 7.25
C ALA A 16 5.95 -1.59 8.12
N ALA A 17 4.99 -2.47 7.85
CA ALA A 17 3.77 -2.59 8.65
C ALA A 17 4.09 -2.92 10.11
N ARG A 18 5.03 -3.83 10.35
CA ARG A 18 5.45 -4.21 11.69
C ARG A 18 6.12 -3.05 12.42
N ARG A 19 6.93 -2.26 11.73
CA ARG A 19 7.53 -1.05 12.30
C ARG A 19 6.45 -0.05 12.71
N GLY A 20 5.42 0.11 11.90
CA GLY A 20 4.28 0.97 12.24
C GLY A 20 3.54 0.47 13.48
N GLU A 21 3.32 -0.84 13.57
CA GLU A 21 2.68 -1.44 14.74
C GLU A 21 3.48 -1.13 16.02
N SER A 22 4.80 -1.26 15.96
CA SER A 22 5.69 -0.95 17.08
C SER A 22 5.59 0.52 17.49
N ALA A 23 5.23 1.40 16.57
CA ALA A 23 5.03 2.82 16.83
C ALA A 23 3.59 3.17 17.24
N GLY A 24 2.71 2.17 17.40
CA GLY A 24 1.32 2.39 17.81
C GLY A 24 0.37 2.72 16.68
N GLU A 25 0.79 2.55 15.43
CA GLU A 25 -0.03 2.78 14.25
C GLU A 25 -0.66 1.48 13.76
N VAL A 26 -1.74 1.59 13.00
CA VAL A 26 -2.34 0.43 12.34
C VAL A 26 -1.30 -0.18 11.40
N PRO A 27 -1.04 -1.51 11.47
CA PRO A 27 0.07 -2.14 10.74
C PRO A 27 -0.23 -2.30 9.24
N ILE A 28 -0.06 -1.24 8.52
CA ILE A 28 -0.15 -1.20 7.05
C ILE A 28 1.18 -0.63 6.55
N GLY A 29 1.80 -1.32 5.62
CA GLY A 29 3.07 -0.91 5.05
C GLY A 29 3.03 -0.92 3.53
N ALA A 30 3.85 -0.08 2.91
CA ALA A 30 3.93 0.03 1.47
C ALA A 30 5.35 0.32 1.02
N VAL A 31 5.70 -0.17 -0.16
CA VAL A 31 6.98 0.15 -0.81
C VAL A 31 6.72 0.52 -2.27
N VAL A 32 7.60 1.34 -2.82
CA VAL A 32 7.65 1.60 -4.26
C VAL A 32 8.92 0.99 -4.82
N VAL A 33 8.76 0.28 -5.94
CA VAL A 33 9.84 -0.43 -6.62
C VAL A 33 10.01 0.17 -8.01
N LYS A 34 11.25 0.42 -8.40
CA LYS A 34 11.59 0.82 -9.76
C LYS A 34 12.78 -0.01 -10.24
N ASP A 35 12.63 -0.61 -11.42
CA ASP A 35 13.69 -1.46 -12.02
C ASP A 35 14.17 -2.54 -11.04
N GLY A 36 13.25 -3.16 -10.32
CA GLY A 36 13.54 -4.24 -9.37
C GLY A 36 14.11 -3.78 -8.04
N VAL A 37 14.24 -2.47 -7.80
CA VAL A 37 14.84 -1.92 -6.57
C VAL A 37 13.78 -1.18 -5.76
N VAL A 38 13.72 -1.47 -4.46
CA VAL A 38 12.87 -0.72 -3.53
C VAL A 38 13.48 0.66 -3.33
N ILE A 39 12.78 1.70 -3.78
CA ILE A 39 13.26 3.08 -3.69
C ILE A 39 12.62 3.88 -2.57
N ALA A 40 11.53 3.36 -1.99
CA ALA A 40 10.83 4.03 -0.88
C ALA A 40 10.07 2.99 -0.09
N ALA A 41 9.94 3.22 1.23
CA ALA A 41 9.18 2.36 2.13
C ALA A 41 8.55 3.22 3.22
N ALA A 42 7.30 2.93 3.58
CA ALA A 42 6.58 3.69 4.59
C ALA A 42 5.53 2.81 5.27
N HIS A 43 5.12 3.22 6.46
CA HIS A 43 3.98 2.64 7.15
C HIS A 43 2.96 3.73 7.47
N ASN A 44 1.73 3.30 7.79
CA ASN A 44 0.70 4.21 8.27
C ASN A 44 1.23 5.06 9.42
N ALA A 45 0.98 6.38 9.40
CA ALA A 45 1.45 7.27 10.44
C ALA A 45 0.49 8.44 10.72
N PRO A 46 -0.87 8.25 10.64
CA PRO A 46 -1.78 9.37 10.88
C PRO A 46 -1.68 9.92 12.29
N ARG A 47 -1.43 9.07 13.29
CA ARG A 47 -1.34 9.52 14.69
C ARG A 47 -0.04 10.27 14.94
N ALA A 48 1.09 9.69 14.51
CA ALA A 48 2.40 10.31 14.72
C ALA A 48 2.54 11.66 14.02
N LEU A 49 1.96 11.78 12.82
CA LEU A 49 2.08 13.00 12.01
C LEU A 49 0.92 13.97 12.18
N HIS A 50 -0.10 13.60 13.00
CA HIS A 50 -1.33 14.36 13.14
C HIS A 50 -1.92 14.71 11.76
N ASP A 51 -1.96 13.71 10.88
CA ASP A 51 -2.37 13.86 9.48
C ASP A 51 -3.29 12.70 9.09
N PRO A 52 -4.60 12.95 8.89
CA PRO A 52 -5.53 11.88 8.54
C PRO A 52 -5.25 11.28 7.16
N THR A 53 -4.45 11.93 6.32
CA THR A 53 -4.09 11.41 5.00
C THR A 53 -2.79 10.61 5.01
N ALA A 54 -2.13 10.47 6.17
CA ALA A 54 -0.82 9.81 6.26
C ALA A 54 -0.93 8.27 6.22
N HIS A 55 -1.61 7.76 5.20
CA HIS A 55 -1.64 6.33 4.90
C HIS A 55 -0.30 5.92 4.29
N ALA A 56 0.06 4.65 4.46
CA ALA A 56 1.33 4.13 3.95
C ALA A 56 1.51 4.46 2.46
N GLU A 57 0.45 4.30 1.67
CA GLU A 57 0.50 4.56 0.22
C GLU A 57 0.78 6.03 -0.09
N MET A 58 0.13 6.94 0.64
CA MET A 58 0.35 8.38 0.45
C MET A 58 1.80 8.76 0.77
N LEU A 59 2.31 8.26 1.88
CA LEU A 59 3.67 8.56 2.32
C LEU A 59 4.71 7.99 1.37
N VAL A 60 4.53 6.76 0.92
CA VAL A 60 5.51 6.11 0.04
C VAL A 60 5.52 6.75 -1.36
N ILE A 61 4.36 7.20 -1.86
CA ILE A 61 4.28 7.94 -3.12
C ILE A 61 5.07 9.25 -3.02
N ARG A 62 4.89 10.00 -1.93
CA ARG A 62 5.62 11.24 -1.70
C ARG A 62 7.14 11.01 -1.62
N GLN A 63 7.55 9.97 -0.89
CA GLN A 63 8.97 9.61 -0.78
C GLN A 63 9.57 9.25 -2.13
N ALA A 64 8.86 8.42 -2.91
CA ALA A 64 9.33 7.98 -4.22
C ALA A 64 9.43 9.17 -5.19
N ALA A 65 8.44 10.04 -5.20
CA ALA A 65 8.43 11.23 -6.05
C ALA A 65 9.61 12.15 -5.72
N ALA A 66 9.88 12.35 -4.43
CA ALA A 66 11.03 13.14 -4.00
C ALA A 66 12.35 12.50 -4.43
N ALA A 67 12.46 11.17 -4.27
CA ALA A 67 13.67 10.43 -4.64
C ALA A 67 13.97 10.49 -6.14
N LEU A 68 12.91 10.44 -6.96
CA LEU A 68 13.05 10.48 -8.42
C LEU A 68 13.04 11.91 -8.99
N GLY A 69 12.68 12.91 -8.16
CA GLY A 69 12.55 14.28 -8.61
C GLY A 69 11.45 14.47 -9.65
N ASN A 70 10.35 13.71 -9.53
CA ASN A 70 9.27 13.72 -10.50
C ASN A 70 7.96 13.33 -9.83
N GLU A 71 6.89 14.07 -10.09
CA GLU A 71 5.55 13.74 -9.58
C GLU A 71 4.94 12.52 -10.27
N ARG A 72 5.46 12.11 -11.42
CA ARG A 72 5.01 10.91 -12.12
C ARG A 72 5.94 9.75 -11.80
N LEU A 73 5.33 8.65 -11.44
CA LEU A 73 6.06 7.43 -11.08
C LEU A 73 5.86 6.35 -12.17
N ASP A 74 5.98 6.78 -13.44
CA ASP A 74 5.87 5.86 -14.58
C ASP A 74 6.89 4.74 -14.44
N GLY A 75 6.47 3.52 -14.71
CA GLY A 75 7.33 2.34 -14.61
C GLY A 75 7.55 1.83 -13.19
N CYS A 76 6.98 2.49 -12.18
CA CYS A 76 7.10 2.06 -10.80
C CYS A 76 5.99 1.10 -10.41
N GLU A 77 6.28 0.23 -9.44
CA GLU A 77 5.32 -0.66 -8.79
C GLU A 77 5.08 -0.18 -7.38
N LEU A 78 3.85 -0.26 -6.91
CA LEU A 78 3.52 -0.03 -5.51
C LEU A 78 3.04 -1.35 -4.91
N TRP A 79 3.67 -1.75 -3.81
CA TRP A 79 3.32 -2.95 -3.05
C TRP A 79 2.83 -2.51 -1.69
N VAL A 80 1.64 -2.94 -1.30
CA VAL A 80 1.01 -2.55 -0.03
C VAL A 80 0.34 -3.75 0.62
N THR A 81 0.30 -3.76 1.94
CA THR A 81 -0.20 -4.92 2.70
C THR A 81 -1.72 -5.01 2.75
N LEU A 82 -2.42 -3.92 2.47
CA LEU A 82 -3.88 -3.88 2.47
C LEU A 82 -4.40 -3.16 1.23
N GLU A 83 -5.54 -3.61 0.72
CA GLU A 83 -6.20 -2.98 -0.42
C GLU A 83 -6.35 -1.47 -0.19
N PRO A 84 -5.90 -0.62 -1.13
CA PRO A 84 -6.00 0.83 -0.98
C PRO A 84 -7.44 1.34 -0.87
N CYS A 85 -7.64 2.35 -0.02
CA CYS A 85 -8.89 3.09 0.08
C CYS A 85 -9.05 4.04 -1.13
N ALA A 86 -10.19 4.72 -1.21
CA ALA A 86 -10.48 5.62 -2.34
C ALA A 86 -9.46 6.74 -2.49
N MET A 87 -9.04 7.34 -1.39
CA MET A 87 -8.02 8.40 -1.41
C MET A 87 -6.70 7.89 -1.99
N CYS A 88 -6.24 6.73 -1.52
CA CYS A 88 -4.97 6.15 -1.95
C CYS A 88 -5.04 5.65 -3.39
N ALA A 89 -6.16 5.03 -3.79
CA ALA A 89 -6.35 4.60 -5.17
C ALA A 89 -6.30 5.81 -6.11
N GLY A 90 -6.93 6.92 -5.74
CA GLY A 90 -6.85 8.17 -6.49
C GLY A 90 -5.41 8.67 -6.61
N ALA A 91 -4.66 8.65 -5.51
CA ALA A 91 -3.26 9.06 -5.51
C ALA A 91 -2.40 8.16 -6.42
N ILE A 92 -2.63 6.86 -6.39
CA ILE A 92 -1.94 5.89 -7.25
C ILE A 92 -2.17 6.23 -8.73
N ALA A 93 -3.41 6.54 -9.09
CA ALA A 93 -3.75 6.95 -10.46
C ALA A 93 -3.06 8.26 -10.84
N HIS A 94 -3.11 9.27 -9.95
CA HIS A 94 -2.44 10.55 -10.19
C HIS A 94 -0.93 10.39 -10.35
N ALA A 95 -0.32 9.51 -9.58
CA ALA A 95 1.11 9.25 -9.64
C ALA A 95 1.53 8.43 -10.88
N ARG A 96 0.58 7.84 -11.60
CA ARG A 96 0.84 7.00 -12.79
C ARG A 96 1.62 5.74 -12.46
N ILE A 97 1.37 5.15 -11.29
CA ILE A 97 1.94 3.85 -10.90
C ILE A 97 1.53 2.79 -11.95
N SER A 98 2.50 2.02 -12.44
CA SER A 98 2.26 1.04 -13.50
C SER A 98 1.60 -0.23 -13.00
N ARG A 99 2.01 -0.72 -11.83
CA ARG A 99 1.47 -1.95 -11.24
C ARG A 99 1.24 -1.76 -9.76
N LEU A 100 0.08 -2.25 -9.30
CA LEU A 100 -0.29 -2.26 -7.89
C LEU A 100 -0.40 -3.70 -7.42
N TYR A 101 0.33 -4.03 -6.36
CA TYR A 101 0.22 -5.32 -5.67
C TYR A 101 -0.29 -5.06 -4.26
N TYR A 102 -1.37 -5.73 -3.86
CA TYR A 102 -1.81 -5.64 -2.46
C TYR A 102 -2.03 -7.04 -1.89
N ALA A 103 -1.76 -7.19 -0.59
CA ALA A 103 -1.82 -8.51 0.04
C ALA A 103 -3.25 -8.87 0.44
N ALA A 104 -3.84 -8.15 1.38
CA ALA A 104 -5.16 -8.48 1.90
C ALA A 104 -6.25 -7.61 1.28
N PRO A 105 -7.42 -8.20 0.93
CA PRO A 105 -8.56 -7.41 0.52
C PRO A 105 -9.16 -6.66 1.72
N ASP A 106 -9.82 -5.54 1.45
CA ASP A 106 -10.52 -4.78 2.48
C ASP A 106 -11.95 -4.50 2.01
N PRO A 107 -12.90 -5.41 2.31
CA PRO A 107 -14.29 -5.22 1.89
C PRO A 107 -14.97 -4.00 2.49
N LYS A 108 -14.46 -3.48 3.61
CA LYS A 108 -15.06 -2.34 4.30
C LYS A 108 -14.52 -1.00 3.83
N GLY A 109 -13.21 -0.91 3.66
CA GLY A 109 -12.56 0.37 3.35
C GLY A 109 -11.82 0.40 2.04
N GLY A 110 -11.66 -0.73 1.37
CA GLY A 110 -10.96 -0.79 0.09
C GLY A 110 -11.77 -0.20 -1.05
N ALA A 111 -11.06 0.25 -2.08
CA ALA A 111 -11.70 0.89 -3.23
C ALA A 111 -11.03 0.53 -4.55
N VAL A 112 -10.39 -0.63 -4.63
CA VAL A 112 -9.81 -1.18 -5.86
C VAL A 112 -10.72 -2.26 -6.44
N GLU A 113 -10.90 -3.35 -5.72
CA GLU A 113 -11.81 -4.44 -6.11
C GLU A 113 -13.12 -4.41 -5.32
N HIS A 114 -13.19 -3.57 -4.30
CA HIS A 114 -14.36 -3.35 -3.45
C HIS A 114 -14.74 -1.87 -3.48
N GLY A 115 -15.82 -1.52 -2.82
CA GLY A 115 -16.25 -0.14 -2.64
C GLY A 115 -16.38 0.62 -3.95
N ALA A 116 -15.74 1.78 -4.01
CA ALA A 116 -15.86 2.69 -5.14
C ALA A 116 -15.17 2.21 -6.43
N ARG A 117 -14.28 1.22 -6.36
CA ARG A 117 -13.56 0.70 -7.53
C ARG A 117 -13.02 1.84 -8.40
N VAL A 118 -12.17 2.65 -7.81
CA VAL A 118 -11.71 3.91 -8.39
C VAL A 118 -11.17 3.74 -9.80
N PHE A 119 -10.41 2.67 -10.06
CA PHE A 119 -9.79 2.47 -11.38
C PHE A 119 -10.78 2.08 -12.47
N ASP A 120 -12.01 1.71 -12.13
CA ASP A 120 -13.04 1.32 -13.09
C ASP A 120 -13.89 2.50 -13.57
N HIS A 121 -13.72 3.68 -12.97
CA HIS A 121 -14.50 4.87 -13.35
C HIS A 121 -13.96 5.51 -14.62
N ASP A 122 -14.88 6.02 -15.46
CA ASP A 122 -14.53 6.68 -16.71
C ASP A 122 -13.62 7.89 -16.50
N GLN A 123 -13.74 8.55 -15.35
CA GLN A 123 -12.94 9.72 -15.03
C GLN A 123 -11.55 9.38 -14.51
N CYS A 124 -11.25 8.10 -14.30
CA CYS A 124 -9.93 7.68 -13.89
C CYS A 124 -9.00 7.71 -15.10
N LEU A 125 -8.02 8.62 -15.08
CA LEU A 125 -7.16 8.89 -16.23
C LEU A 125 -6.05 7.84 -16.40
N HIS A 126 -5.76 7.06 -15.38
CA HIS A 126 -4.71 6.04 -15.42
C HIS A 126 -5.11 4.86 -14.56
N ARG A 127 -4.99 3.66 -15.13
CA ARG A 127 -5.30 2.40 -14.43
C ARG A 127 -4.04 1.57 -14.32
N PRO A 128 -3.56 1.28 -13.12
CA PRO A 128 -2.45 0.33 -12.97
C PRO A 128 -2.93 -1.08 -13.26
N GLU A 129 -2.01 -1.96 -13.63
CA GLU A 129 -2.27 -3.40 -13.53
C GLU A 129 -2.39 -3.73 -12.04
N VAL A 130 -3.37 -4.57 -11.66
CA VAL A 130 -3.64 -4.89 -10.26
C VAL A 130 -3.43 -6.38 -10.02
N TYR A 131 -2.68 -6.70 -8.98
CA TYR A 131 -2.43 -8.07 -8.52
C TYR A 131 -2.66 -8.13 -7.01
N SER A 132 -3.35 -9.17 -6.54
CA SER A 132 -3.71 -9.27 -5.13
C SER A 132 -3.43 -10.67 -4.57
N GLY A 133 -3.39 -10.77 -3.25
CA GLY A 133 -3.33 -12.03 -2.54
C GLY A 133 -1.95 -12.47 -2.07
N MET A 134 -0.87 -11.88 -2.58
CA MET A 134 0.48 -12.24 -2.13
C MET A 134 0.71 -11.72 -0.71
N GLY A 135 0.84 -12.64 0.25
CA GLY A 135 1.03 -12.30 1.65
C GLY A 135 -0.26 -12.01 2.41
N GLU A 136 -1.42 -12.36 1.84
CA GLU A 136 -2.73 -12.09 2.44
C GLU A 136 -2.84 -12.59 3.88
N ALA A 137 -2.42 -13.83 4.14
CA ALA A 137 -2.54 -14.41 5.47
C ALA A 137 -1.73 -13.63 6.51
N ALA A 138 -0.49 -13.28 6.17
CA ALA A 138 0.38 -12.51 7.09
C ALA A 138 -0.16 -11.10 7.32
N ALA A 139 -0.60 -10.43 6.27
CA ALA A 139 -1.15 -9.08 6.37
C ALA A 139 -2.45 -9.05 7.19
N SER A 140 -3.34 -10.01 6.94
CA SER A 140 -4.61 -10.12 7.68
C SER A 140 -4.36 -10.43 9.15
N ALA A 141 -3.38 -11.30 9.46
CA ALA A 141 -3.03 -11.64 10.84
C ALA A 141 -2.51 -10.42 11.60
N LEU A 142 -1.65 -9.61 10.98
CA LEU A 142 -1.15 -8.38 11.60
C LEU A 142 -2.29 -7.45 12.01
N LEU A 143 -3.23 -7.22 11.11
CA LEU A 143 -4.38 -6.33 11.36
C LEU A 143 -5.29 -6.90 12.44
N ARG A 144 -5.63 -8.17 12.33
CA ARG A 144 -6.50 -8.84 13.31
C ARG A 144 -5.90 -8.79 14.72
N ASP A 145 -4.60 -9.10 14.82
CA ASP A 145 -3.92 -9.11 16.12
C ASP A 145 -3.81 -7.72 16.71
N PHE A 146 -3.55 -6.71 15.88
CA PHE A 146 -3.50 -5.31 16.31
C PHE A 146 -4.85 -4.88 16.92
N PHE A 147 -5.94 -5.07 16.18
CA PHE A 147 -7.27 -4.65 16.66
C PHE A 147 -7.74 -5.46 17.87
N ARG A 148 -7.38 -6.73 17.94
CA ARG A 148 -7.70 -7.57 19.09
C ARG A 148 -7.00 -7.05 20.35
N SER A 149 -5.75 -6.62 20.24
CA SER A 149 -4.98 -6.14 21.40
C SER A 149 -5.44 -4.76 21.89
N ARG A 150 -6.25 -4.05 21.10
CA ARG A 150 -6.75 -2.71 21.45
C ARG A 150 -8.15 -2.71 22.05
N ARG A 151 -8.77 -3.87 22.21
CA ARG A 151 -10.10 -4.02 22.82
C ARG A 151 -10.02 -4.07 24.32
#